data_bab2d8aa1fa8eff9b5e4303907a181f7
#
_entry.id   bab2d8aa1fa8eff9b5e4303907a181f7
#
_cell.length_a   1.000
_cell.length_b   1.000
_cell.length_c   1.000
_cell.angle_alpha   90.00
_cell.angle_beta   90.00
_cell.angle_gamma   90.00
#
_symmetry.space_group_name_H-M   'P 1'
#
loop_
_entity.id
_entity.type
_entity.pdbx_description
1 polymer ?
#
loop_
_entity_poly.entity_id
_entity_poly.type
_entity_poly.pdbx_seq_one_letter_code
_entity_poly.pdbx_strand_id
1 'polypeptide(L)'
;MEIARNVLDWDNYFINIANEVATRSKDPSTQVGAVIVDKKHRPVSFWYNWFLWAWDDRYLTWERPMKYYFSIHAEMNAILFSKIDLEWCTLYCNYACCENCLKFIIQSWIKRVIYKQLHVNSHTNANAWSMEHPETWEAATRLILSAQPLWFDMRNVNGTPYLEDLWWWKDNIPNFLES
;
A
#
# COMPACT_ATOMS: atom_id res chain seq x y z
N MET A 1 -1.10 4.69 -40.68
CA MET A 1 -1.54 3.34 -40.25
C MET A 1 -1.69 3.39 -38.75
N GLU A 2 -2.90 3.63 -38.29
CA GLU A 2 -3.21 3.74 -36.86
C GLU A 2 -3.26 2.32 -36.30
N ILE A 3 -2.31 1.97 -35.44
CA ILE A 3 -2.32 0.69 -34.76
C ILE A 3 -3.32 0.83 -33.60
N ALA A 4 -4.58 0.53 -33.87
CA ALA A 4 -5.65 0.55 -32.88
C ALA A 4 -5.55 -0.64 -31.90
N ARG A 5 -4.41 -0.72 -31.20
CA ARG A 5 -4.27 -1.65 -30.08
C ARG A 5 -4.63 -0.91 -28.80
N ASN A 6 -5.68 -1.36 -28.15
CA ASN A 6 -6.01 -0.89 -26.81
C ASN A 6 -4.94 -1.41 -25.84
N VAL A 7 -4.10 -0.52 -25.31
CA VAL A 7 -3.11 -0.85 -24.30
C VAL A 7 -3.61 -0.35 -22.93
N LEU A 8 -3.26 -1.07 -21.86
CA LEU A 8 -3.54 -0.63 -20.49
C LEU A 8 -2.79 0.68 -20.23
N ASP A 9 -3.41 1.60 -19.52
CA ASP A 9 -2.71 2.72 -18.93
C ASP A 9 -1.69 2.23 -17.88
N TRP A 10 -0.75 3.10 -17.53
CA TRP A 10 0.35 2.73 -16.65
C TRP A 10 -0.11 2.33 -15.24
N ASP A 11 -1.14 2.94 -14.71
CA ASP A 11 -1.62 2.64 -13.36
C ASP A 11 -2.24 1.24 -13.31
N ASN A 12 -3.12 0.91 -14.26
CA ASN A 12 -3.68 -0.43 -14.35
C ASN A 12 -2.62 -1.49 -14.68
N TYR A 13 -1.64 -1.16 -15.53
CA TYR A 13 -0.54 -2.07 -15.85
C TYR A 13 0.26 -2.45 -14.62
N PHE A 14 0.71 -1.47 -13.83
CA PHE A 14 1.52 -1.74 -12.64
C PHE A 14 0.72 -2.31 -11.48
N ILE A 15 -0.56 -2.01 -11.35
CA ILE A 15 -1.44 -2.70 -10.40
C ILE A 15 -1.58 -4.18 -10.75
N ASN A 16 -1.66 -4.54 -12.04
CA ASN A 16 -1.67 -5.94 -12.45
C ASN A 16 -0.35 -6.64 -12.10
N ILE A 17 0.79 -5.98 -12.27
CA ILE A 17 2.08 -6.51 -11.81
C ILE A 17 2.10 -6.67 -10.29
N ALA A 18 1.59 -5.71 -9.52
CA ALA A 18 1.50 -5.83 -8.08
C ALA A 18 0.62 -7.00 -7.62
N ASN A 19 -0.49 -7.27 -8.33
CA ASN A 19 -1.32 -8.45 -8.09
C ASN A 19 -0.52 -9.75 -8.35
N GLU A 20 0.25 -9.80 -9.42
CA GLU A 20 1.07 -10.97 -9.73
C GLU A 20 2.17 -11.17 -8.68
N VAL A 21 2.83 -10.10 -8.27
CA VAL A 21 3.84 -10.11 -7.19
C VAL A 21 3.23 -10.64 -5.89
N ALA A 22 1.99 -10.27 -5.57
CA ALA A 22 1.28 -10.72 -4.38
C ALA A 22 1.12 -12.24 -4.32
N THR A 23 1.05 -12.94 -5.47
CA THR A 23 0.91 -14.41 -5.53
C THR A 23 2.10 -15.15 -4.91
N ARG A 24 3.23 -14.48 -4.73
CA ARG A 24 4.40 -15.03 -4.06
C ARG A 24 4.30 -15.02 -2.53
N SER A 25 3.37 -14.26 -1.98
CA SER A 25 3.14 -14.25 -0.54
C SER A 25 2.59 -15.60 -0.08
N LYS A 26 3.16 -16.14 0.99
CA LYS A 26 2.64 -17.34 1.66
C LYS A 26 1.68 -17.00 2.80
N ASP A 27 1.35 -15.73 3.01
CA ASP A 27 0.35 -15.35 4.02
C ASP A 27 -1.00 -15.96 3.64
N PRO A 28 -1.56 -16.85 4.48
CA PRO A 28 -2.80 -17.53 4.14
C PRO A 28 -4.03 -16.60 4.19
N SER A 29 -3.90 -15.43 4.79
CA SER A 29 -5.03 -14.52 5.01
C SER A 29 -5.01 -13.28 4.12
N THR A 30 -3.83 -12.75 3.78
CA THR A 30 -3.72 -11.49 3.03
C THR A 30 -2.45 -11.48 2.20
N GLN A 31 -2.60 -11.56 0.89
CA GLN A 31 -1.48 -11.52 -0.04
C GLN A 31 -1.35 -10.13 -0.63
N VAL A 32 -0.26 -9.46 -0.34
CA VAL A 32 0.03 -8.10 -0.76
C VAL A 32 1.27 -8.08 -1.63
N GLY A 33 1.21 -7.32 -2.73
CA GLY A 33 2.34 -7.06 -3.61
C GLY A 33 2.50 -5.56 -3.85
N ALA A 34 3.73 -5.11 -3.86
CA ALA A 34 4.09 -3.73 -4.13
C ALA A 34 5.13 -3.65 -5.24
N VAL A 35 4.99 -2.64 -6.10
CA VAL A 35 5.90 -2.33 -7.20
C VAL A 35 6.27 -0.86 -7.13
N ILE A 36 7.56 -0.54 -7.15
CA ILE A 36 8.05 0.83 -7.22
C ILE A 36 8.59 1.08 -8.62
N VAL A 37 8.20 2.18 -9.23
CA VAL A 37 8.67 2.60 -10.54
C VAL A 37 9.19 4.04 -10.50
N ASP A 38 10.16 4.34 -11.35
CA ASP A 38 10.65 5.70 -11.50
C ASP A 38 9.71 6.59 -12.35
N LYS A 39 10.02 7.87 -12.46
CA LYS A 39 9.25 8.86 -13.26
C LYS A 39 9.17 8.54 -14.76
N LYS A 40 9.93 7.55 -15.24
CA LYS A 40 9.90 7.06 -16.64
C LYS A 40 9.19 5.70 -16.74
N HIS A 41 8.45 5.31 -15.71
CA HIS A 41 7.76 4.02 -15.61
C HIS A 41 8.68 2.79 -15.70
N ARG A 42 9.93 2.91 -15.27
CA ARG A 42 10.84 1.76 -15.20
C ARG A 42 10.75 1.14 -13.81
N PRO A 43 10.52 -0.18 -13.71
CA PRO A 43 10.52 -0.88 -12.41
C PRO A 43 11.86 -0.69 -11.70
N VAL A 44 11.80 -0.27 -10.44
CA VAL A 44 12.94 -0.03 -9.57
C VAL A 44 13.06 -1.15 -8.55
N SER A 45 11.95 -1.51 -7.97
CA SER A 45 11.84 -2.56 -6.97
C SER A 45 10.43 -3.13 -6.95
N PHE A 46 10.30 -4.38 -6.55
CA PHE A 46 9.01 -4.98 -6.24
C PHE A 46 9.20 -6.06 -5.18
N TRP A 47 8.20 -6.25 -4.33
CA TRP A 47 8.19 -7.31 -3.33
C TRP A 47 6.77 -7.59 -2.83
N TYR A 48 6.66 -8.64 -2.03
CA TYR A 48 5.42 -9.09 -1.42
C TYR A 48 5.55 -9.12 0.11
N ASN A 49 4.45 -9.19 0.83
CA ASN A 49 4.48 -9.34 2.28
C ASN A 49 5.03 -10.71 2.67
N TRP A 50 5.98 -10.71 3.60
CA TRP A 50 6.70 -11.88 4.01
C TRP A 50 7.23 -11.74 5.44
N PHE A 51 7.63 -12.83 6.06
CA PHE A 51 8.44 -12.77 7.27
C PHE A 51 9.80 -12.14 7.00
N LEU A 52 10.45 -11.68 8.06
CA LEU A 52 11.82 -11.20 7.92
C LEU A 52 12.69 -12.28 7.23
N TRP A 53 13.56 -11.80 6.35
CA TRP A 53 14.47 -12.68 5.63
C TRP A 53 15.57 -13.12 6.57
N ALA A 54 15.56 -14.35 6.94
CA ALA A 54 16.80 -14.81 7.45
C ALA A 54 16.85 -16.17 8.04
N TRP A 55 15.86 -16.80 8.39
CA TRP A 55 16.18 -17.85 9.31
C TRP A 55 15.23 -19.02 9.18
N ASP A 56 14.90 -19.61 10.23
CA ASP A 56 14.11 -20.78 10.32
C ASP A 56 12.64 -20.43 10.55
N ASP A 57 11.83 -20.52 9.52
CA ASP A 57 10.40 -20.22 9.55
C ASP A 57 9.64 -21.05 10.60
N ARG A 58 10.25 -22.12 11.13
CA ARG A 58 9.63 -22.98 12.14
C ARG A 58 9.33 -22.27 13.46
N TYR A 59 10.00 -21.16 13.73
CA TYR A 59 9.76 -20.33 14.92
C TYR A 59 8.75 -19.21 14.70
N LEU A 60 8.26 -19.04 13.48
CA LEU A 60 7.33 -17.98 13.11
C LEU A 60 5.94 -18.55 12.88
N THR A 61 4.93 -17.76 13.09
CA THR A 61 3.54 -18.17 12.89
C THR A 61 2.76 -17.17 12.06
N TRP A 62 1.84 -17.67 11.24
CA TRP A 62 0.84 -16.88 10.53
C TRP A 62 -0.42 -16.60 11.37
N GLU A 63 -0.48 -17.09 12.61
CA GLU A 63 -1.60 -16.84 13.50
C GLU A 63 -1.62 -15.41 14.03
N ARG A 64 -2.81 -14.83 14.09
CA ARG A 64 -3.01 -13.50 14.66
C ARG A 64 -3.11 -13.57 16.18
N PRO A 65 -2.63 -12.57 16.92
CA PRO A 65 -1.96 -11.34 16.45
C PRO A 65 -0.46 -11.52 16.19
N MET A 66 0.13 -12.68 16.53
CA MET A 66 1.58 -12.88 16.53
C MET A 66 2.25 -12.63 15.16
N LYS A 67 1.58 -12.96 14.05
CA LYS A 67 2.15 -12.73 12.72
C LYS A 67 2.56 -11.27 12.47
N TYR A 68 1.89 -10.30 13.09
CA TYR A 68 2.18 -8.88 12.90
C TYR A 68 3.55 -8.44 13.43
N TYR A 69 4.14 -9.20 14.35
CA TYR A 69 5.48 -8.93 14.88
C TYR A 69 6.60 -9.47 13.97
N PHE A 70 6.27 -10.34 13.03
CA PHE A 70 7.24 -11.04 12.21
C PHE A 70 7.13 -10.69 10.73
N SER A 71 5.92 -10.32 10.27
CA SER A 71 5.69 -10.03 8.86
C SER A 71 6.13 -8.60 8.52
N ILE A 72 6.85 -8.47 7.43
CA ILE A 72 7.17 -7.19 6.80
C ILE A 72 6.21 -7.01 5.64
N HIS A 73 5.57 -5.84 5.58
CA HIS A 73 4.61 -5.52 4.54
C HIS A 73 5.31 -5.40 3.17
N ALA A 74 4.57 -5.61 2.10
CA ALA A 74 5.09 -5.60 0.73
C ALA A 74 5.76 -4.27 0.38
N GLU A 75 5.15 -3.15 0.80
CA GLU A 75 5.64 -1.80 0.57
C GLU A 75 7.00 -1.59 1.25
N MET A 76 7.11 -2.01 2.52
CA MET A 76 8.36 -1.95 3.27
C MET A 76 9.44 -2.80 2.64
N ASN A 77 9.11 -4.02 2.25
CA ASN A 77 10.05 -4.89 1.56
C ASN A 77 10.50 -4.28 0.22
N ALA A 78 9.59 -3.69 -0.56
CA ALA A 78 9.95 -3.04 -1.80
C ALA A 78 10.89 -1.83 -1.60
N ILE A 79 10.72 -1.07 -0.51
CA ILE A 79 11.61 0.03 -0.13
C ILE A 79 12.98 -0.53 0.29
N LEU A 80 13.01 -1.50 1.20
CA LEU A 80 14.24 -2.06 1.77
C LEU A 80 15.13 -2.76 0.73
N PHE A 81 14.52 -3.40 -0.27
CA PHE A 81 15.25 -4.06 -1.35
C PHE A 81 15.55 -3.16 -2.55
N SER A 82 15.09 -1.90 -2.53
CA SER A 82 15.53 -0.92 -3.51
C SER A 82 17.01 -0.59 -3.32
N LYS A 83 17.73 -0.48 -4.43
CA LYS A 83 19.17 -0.13 -4.45
C LYS A 83 19.41 1.27 -4.98
N ILE A 84 18.37 2.04 -5.20
CA ILE A 84 18.46 3.41 -5.72
C ILE A 84 17.63 4.35 -4.86
N ASP A 85 17.87 5.64 -5.03
CA ASP A 85 17.02 6.68 -4.46
C ASP A 85 15.60 6.56 -5.00
N LEU A 86 14.61 6.67 -4.11
CA LEU A 86 13.21 6.54 -4.41
C LEU A 86 12.49 7.89 -4.59
N GLU A 87 13.25 8.98 -4.55
CA GLU A 87 12.71 10.32 -4.75
C GLU A 87 11.95 10.40 -6.07
N TRP A 88 10.72 10.93 -6.02
CA TRP A 88 9.82 11.07 -7.18
C TRP A 88 9.33 9.76 -7.81
N CYS A 89 9.58 8.63 -7.20
CA CYS A 89 9.01 7.35 -7.63
C CYS A 89 7.51 7.26 -7.36
N THR A 90 6.87 6.30 -8.04
CA THR A 90 5.49 5.89 -7.77
C THR A 90 5.50 4.47 -7.20
N LEU A 91 4.77 4.26 -6.11
CA LEU A 91 4.52 2.94 -5.54
C LEU A 91 3.12 2.47 -5.93
N TYR A 92 3.03 1.27 -6.47
CA TYR A 92 1.79 0.56 -6.77
C TYR A 92 1.61 -0.59 -5.81
N CYS A 93 0.43 -0.70 -5.21
CA CYS A 93 0.10 -1.77 -4.28
C CYS A 93 -1.31 -2.29 -4.53
N ASN A 94 -1.53 -3.60 -4.39
CA ASN A 94 -2.87 -4.14 -4.57
C ASN A 94 -3.83 -3.79 -3.42
N TYR A 95 -3.29 -3.32 -2.28
CA TYR A 95 -4.06 -2.76 -1.15
C TYR A 95 -3.57 -1.37 -0.78
N ALA A 96 -4.44 -0.57 -0.17
CA ALA A 96 -4.06 0.72 0.39
C ALA A 96 -3.03 0.54 1.52
N CYS A 97 -2.01 1.40 1.53
CA CYS A 97 -0.94 1.34 2.51
C CYS A 97 -1.44 1.71 3.92
N CYS A 98 -1.00 0.96 4.92
CA CYS A 98 -1.28 1.30 6.31
C CYS A 98 -0.42 2.48 6.80
N GLU A 99 -0.76 3.05 7.96
CA GLU A 99 -0.06 4.17 8.58
C GLU A 99 1.43 3.88 8.82
N ASN A 100 1.76 2.63 9.14
CA ASN A 100 3.15 2.22 9.35
C ASN A 100 3.95 2.27 8.05
N CYS A 101 3.41 1.76 6.94
CA CYS A 101 4.07 1.84 5.63
C CYS A 101 4.13 3.28 5.11
N LEU A 102 3.08 4.08 5.32
CA LEU A 102 3.03 5.47 4.86
C LEU A 102 4.16 6.32 5.42
N LYS A 103 4.53 6.14 6.69
CA LYS A 103 5.68 6.85 7.29
C LYS A 103 6.97 6.67 6.48
N PHE A 104 7.25 5.44 6.07
CA PHE A 104 8.46 5.12 5.32
C PHE A 104 8.35 5.52 3.84
N ILE A 105 7.17 5.39 3.25
CA ILE A 105 6.90 5.83 1.88
C ILE A 105 7.15 7.35 1.77
N ILE A 106 6.57 8.12 2.67
CA ILE A 106 6.73 9.58 2.70
C ILE A 106 8.19 9.94 3.01
N GLN A 107 8.82 9.28 3.99
CA GLN A 107 10.21 9.54 4.38
C GLN A 107 11.21 9.17 3.27
N SER A 108 10.84 8.24 2.38
CA SER A 108 11.65 7.89 1.19
C SER A 108 11.41 8.80 -0.01
N TRP A 109 10.64 9.87 0.14
CA TRP A 109 10.30 10.84 -0.92
C TRP A 109 9.58 10.21 -2.12
N ILE A 110 8.93 9.06 -1.94
CA ILE A 110 8.03 8.48 -2.94
C ILE A 110 6.86 9.44 -3.14
N LYS A 111 6.74 9.98 -4.35
CA LYS A 111 5.78 11.05 -4.65
C LYS A 111 4.35 10.57 -4.71
N ARG A 112 4.11 9.37 -5.23
CA ARG A 112 2.78 8.89 -5.58
C ARG A 112 2.57 7.47 -5.10
N VAL A 113 1.38 7.20 -4.56
CA VAL A 113 0.92 5.86 -4.22
C VAL A 113 -0.37 5.58 -4.97
N ILE A 114 -0.40 4.48 -5.71
CA ILE A 114 -1.60 3.96 -6.37
C ILE A 114 -1.95 2.61 -5.77
N TYR A 115 -3.19 2.47 -5.33
CA TYR A 115 -3.69 1.22 -4.79
C TYR A 115 -4.93 0.74 -5.56
N LYS A 116 -5.22 -0.57 -5.46
CA LYS A 116 -6.38 -1.16 -6.11
C LYS A 116 -7.62 -1.13 -5.22
N GLN A 117 -7.46 -1.48 -3.96
CA GLN A 117 -8.58 -1.60 -3.03
C GLN A 117 -8.18 -1.21 -1.60
N LEU A 118 -9.15 -0.74 -0.85
CA LEU A 118 -8.98 -0.56 0.59
C LEU A 118 -8.94 -1.93 1.28
N HIS A 119 -8.34 -2.00 2.46
CA HIS A 119 -8.37 -3.20 3.31
C HIS A 119 -9.76 -3.53 3.87
N VAL A 120 -10.81 -2.92 3.36
CA VAL A 120 -12.20 -3.09 3.82
C VAL A 120 -12.84 -4.26 3.11
N ASN A 121 -12.64 -5.47 3.60
CA ASN A 121 -13.40 -6.63 3.12
C ASN A 121 -14.52 -6.97 4.11
N SER A 122 -15.75 -6.74 3.68
CA SER A 122 -16.97 -7.01 4.43
C SER A 122 -17.24 -8.50 4.73
N HIS A 123 -16.43 -9.43 4.22
CA HIS A 123 -16.76 -10.87 4.25
C HIS A 123 -15.69 -11.78 4.85
N THR A 124 -14.57 -11.26 5.30
CA THR A 124 -13.61 -12.07 6.07
C THR A 124 -13.24 -11.32 7.33
N ASN A 125 -13.22 -12.01 8.46
CA ASN A 125 -12.77 -11.50 9.77
C ASN A 125 -11.33 -10.94 9.77
N ALA A 126 -10.76 -10.77 8.59
CA ALA A 126 -9.41 -10.24 8.38
C ALA A 126 -9.31 -8.73 8.66
N ASN A 127 -10.43 -8.02 8.65
CA ASN A 127 -10.48 -6.56 8.83
C ASN A 127 -11.02 -6.13 10.19
N ALA A 128 -11.29 -7.05 11.08
CA ALA A 128 -11.62 -6.71 12.47
C ALA A 128 -10.57 -5.74 13.04
N TRP A 129 -9.28 -5.96 12.73
CA TRP A 129 -8.22 -5.10 13.27
C TRP A 129 -8.39 -3.62 12.91
N SER A 130 -8.59 -3.26 11.64
CA SER A 130 -8.74 -1.85 11.27
C SER A 130 -10.07 -1.22 11.71
N MET A 131 -11.11 -2.02 11.89
CA MET A 131 -12.37 -1.57 12.48
C MET A 131 -12.31 -1.49 14.02
N GLU A 132 -11.51 -2.37 14.65
CA GLU A 132 -11.22 -2.34 16.09
C GLU A 132 -10.21 -1.25 16.47
N HIS A 133 -9.44 -0.73 15.48
CA HIS A 133 -8.41 0.27 15.67
C HIS A 133 -8.62 1.49 14.76
N PRO A 134 -9.67 2.28 14.99
CA PRO A 134 -9.96 3.47 14.17
C PRO A 134 -8.82 4.48 14.13
N GLU A 135 -7.97 4.49 15.17
CA GLU A 135 -6.78 5.34 15.25
C GLU A 135 -5.78 5.08 14.11
N THR A 136 -5.75 3.89 13.52
CA THR A 136 -4.85 3.59 12.40
C THR A 136 -5.25 4.34 11.13
N TRP A 137 -6.54 4.46 10.88
CA TRP A 137 -7.08 5.23 9.75
C TRP A 137 -6.90 6.72 9.96
N GLU A 138 -7.11 7.20 11.18
CA GLU A 138 -6.87 8.58 11.55
C GLU A 138 -5.38 8.92 11.36
N ALA A 139 -4.47 8.08 11.83
CA ALA A 139 -3.04 8.28 11.65
C ALA A 139 -2.65 8.31 10.16
N ALA A 140 -3.15 7.38 9.34
CA ALA A 140 -2.92 7.38 7.90
C ALA A 140 -3.43 8.67 7.24
N THR A 141 -4.64 9.10 7.59
CA THR A 141 -5.25 10.35 7.10
C THR A 141 -4.39 11.56 7.45
N ARG A 142 -3.95 11.67 8.72
CA ARG A 142 -3.09 12.78 9.18
C ARG A 142 -1.75 12.81 8.45
N LEU A 143 -1.13 11.65 8.22
CA LEU A 143 0.11 11.54 7.45
C LEU A 143 -0.07 12.02 6.01
N ILE A 144 -1.13 11.61 5.33
CA ILE A 144 -1.43 12.03 3.97
C ILE A 144 -1.68 13.54 3.93
N LEU A 145 -2.54 14.06 4.81
CA LEU A 145 -2.85 15.49 4.89
C LEU A 145 -1.60 16.33 5.17
N SER A 146 -0.66 15.83 5.94
CA SER A 146 0.58 16.55 6.25
C SER A 146 1.54 16.65 5.06
N ALA A 147 1.53 15.66 4.17
CA ALA A 147 2.44 15.57 3.03
C ALA A 147 1.82 16.06 1.70
N GLN A 148 0.52 15.88 1.53
CA GLN A 148 -0.20 16.18 0.28
C GLN A 148 -0.08 17.64 -0.20
N PRO A 149 -0.17 18.68 0.66
CA PRO A 149 -0.05 20.05 0.21
C PRO A 149 1.31 20.39 -0.39
N LEU A 150 2.33 19.61 -0.07
CA LEU A 150 3.70 19.86 -0.49
C LEU A 150 4.05 19.10 -1.77
N TRP A 151 3.75 17.79 -1.84
CA TRP A 151 4.27 16.97 -2.93
C TRP A 151 3.70 15.55 -3.02
N PHE A 152 2.98 15.04 -2.01
CA PHE A 152 2.53 13.65 -1.93
C PHE A 152 1.12 13.45 -2.49
N ASP A 153 0.89 12.36 -3.22
CA ASP A 153 -0.40 12.00 -3.79
C ASP A 153 -0.70 10.51 -3.56
N MET A 154 -1.84 10.20 -3.00
CA MET A 154 -2.33 8.83 -2.82
C MET A 154 -3.75 8.69 -3.33
N ARG A 155 -3.98 7.74 -4.24
CA ARG A 155 -5.28 7.50 -4.88
C ARG A 155 -5.52 6.06 -5.28
N ASN A 156 -6.79 5.73 -5.46
CA ASN A 156 -7.20 4.47 -6.08
C ASN A 156 -6.78 4.43 -7.55
N VAL A 157 -6.61 3.23 -8.11
CA VAL A 157 -6.28 3.01 -9.53
C VAL A 157 -7.28 3.64 -10.50
N ASN A 158 -8.53 3.86 -10.07
CA ASN A 158 -9.56 4.57 -10.84
C ASN A 158 -9.44 6.10 -10.77
N GLY A 159 -8.41 6.62 -10.08
CA GLY A 159 -8.15 8.04 -9.94
C GLY A 159 -8.78 8.71 -8.72
N THR A 160 -9.59 8.01 -7.93
CA THR A 160 -10.21 8.57 -6.72
C THR A 160 -9.16 8.82 -5.64
N PRO A 161 -9.01 10.05 -5.13
CA PRO A 161 -8.12 10.34 -4.01
C PRO A 161 -8.46 9.51 -2.77
N TYR A 162 -7.44 9.09 -2.01
CA TYR A 162 -7.62 8.24 -0.83
C TYR A 162 -8.63 8.81 0.17
N LEU A 163 -8.59 10.12 0.41
CA LEU A 163 -9.49 10.78 1.35
C LEU A 163 -10.97 10.78 0.89
N GLU A 164 -11.19 10.72 -0.43
CA GLU A 164 -12.53 10.59 -1.00
C GLU A 164 -12.99 9.14 -1.00
N ASP A 165 -12.08 8.19 -1.18
CA ASP A 165 -12.35 6.75 -1.16
C ASP A 165 -12.79 6.28 0.24
N LEU A 166 -12.47 7.04 1.28
CA LEU A 166 -12.93 6.86 2.66
C LEU A 166 -14.29 7.54 2.97
N TRP A 167 -15.12 7.82 1.97
CA TRP A 167 -16.38 8.59 2.12
C TRP A 167 -17.30 8.10 3.26
N TRP A 168 -17.37 6.79 3.48
CA TRP A 168 -18.18 6.17 4.53
C TRP A 168 -17.64 6.43 5.95
N TRP A 169 -16.39 6.86 6.06
CA TRP A 169 -15.73 7.16 7.31
C TRP A 169 -15.97 8.60 7.76
N LYS A 170 -16.25 9.50 6.83
CA LYS A 170 -16.47 10.94 7.11
C LYS A 170 -17.59 11.17 8.13
N ASP A 171 -18.61 10.33 8.11
CA ASP A 171 -19.75 10.44 9.03
C ASP A 171 -19.47 9.88 10.42
N ASN A 172 -18.33 9.19 10.61
CA ASN A 172 -17.92 8.49 11.82
C ASN A 172 -16.64 9.05 12.46
N ILE A 173 -15.97 10.01 11.82
CA ILE A 173 -14.83 10.72 12.42
C ILE A 173 -15.38 11.93 13.17
N PRO A 174 -15.19 12.01 14.51
CA PRO A 174 -15.45 13.27 15.23
C PRO A 174 -14.56 14.37 14.66
N ASN A 175 -15.09 15.57 14.51
CA ASN A 175 -14.54 16.83 13.98
C ASN A 175 -13.04 17.11 14.19
N PHE A 176 -12.14 16.22 13.81
CA PHE A 176 -10.72 16.43 13.98
C PHE A 176 -10.09 17.36 12.91
N LEU A 177 -10.86 17.67 11.85
CA LEU A 177 -10.44 18.65 10.85
C LEU A 177 -10.77 20.10 11.25
N GLU A 178 -11.50 20.30 12.36
CA GLU A 178 -11.89 21.62 12.88
C GLU A 178 -11.02 22.11 14.06
N SER A 179 -9.99 21.38 14.44
CA SER A 179 -9.08 21.73 15.55
C SER A 179 -7.71 22.20 15.09
#